data_57aa6bdc3c667f9ea7e34e31df850a5a
#
_entry.id   57aa6bdc3c667f9ea7e34e31df850a5a
#
_cell.length_a   1.000
_cell.length_b   1.000
_cell.length_c   1.000
_cell.angle_alpha   90.00
_cell.angle_beta   90.00
_cell.angle_gamma   90.00
#
_symmetry.space_group_name_H-M   'P 1'
#
loop_
_entity.id
_entity.type
_entity.pdbx_description
1 polymer ?
#
loop_
_entity_poly.entity_id
_entity_poly.type
_entity_poly.pdbx_seq_one_letter_code
_entity_poly.pdbx_strand_id
1 'polypeptide(L)'
;MSRRRVVVTGLGLVSPVGNDIATGWANLIAGRSGIGRITRFDASAFTSQIAGEVKDFAIDAYIPAKEARHFDTFIHYGIAAACQAVKDAGITAESVNPERVGVIIGSGIGGLPMIEDNHTELTNRGPRRISPFFVPGSIVNMVSGQVSIMHGFQGPNYAVVSACTTGLHSIGDAGRLIEYGDADVMVAGGAESTVSPLGIGGFCAARAMSTRNDDPTTASRPWDKDRDGFVLGEGAGVLVLEEYEHARRRGARIYGELAGFGMSADAHHITAPDREGPKRGMLAALRNGGINTDQIQYVNAHGTSTPLGDKNETEAIKLAFGDHASKLVINSTKSMTGHLLGAAGGIESVFTVLAVHHQVSPPTINIFNQDPECDLDYCANQARDMKIDVAISNSFGFGGTNGTLVVKRLT
;
A
#
# COMPACT_ATOMS: atom_id res chain seq x y z
N MET A 1 -17.86 13.07 23.87
CA MET A 1 -17.46 11.64 23.99
C MET A 1 -15.98 11.55 23.72
N SER A 2 -15.21 10.77 24.50
CA SER A 2 -13.81 10.51 24.18
C SER A 2 -13.74 9.73 22.84
N ARG A 3 -12.78 10.07 21.99
CA ARG A 3 -12.52 9.38 20.71
C ARG A 3 -12.21 7.90 20.99
N ARG A 4 -12.85 6.99 20.27
CA ARG A 4 -12.55 5.55 20.36
C ARG A 4 -11.16 5.31 19.80
N ARG A 5 -10.37 4.47 20.48
CA ARG A 5 -9.03 4.08 20.02
C ARG A 5 -9.14 2.96 19.00
N VAL A 6 -8.26 2.99 18.01
CA VAL A 6 -8.22 2.00 16.92
C VAL A 6 -6.91 1.24 16.96
N VAL A 7 -6.97 -0.08 16.96
CA VAL A 7 -5.80 -0.96 16.99
C VAL A 7 -5.78 -1.90 15.79
N VAL A 8 -4.59 -2.39 15.46
CA VAL A 8 -4.38 -3.37 14.39
C VAL A 8 -4.30 -4.76 15.00
N THR A 9 -5.23 -5.64 14.62
CA THR A 9 -5.31 -7.01 15.15
C THR A 9 -5.01 -8.11 14.12
N GLY A 10 -4.98 -7.78 12.83
CA GLY A 10 -4.65 -8.72 11.77
C GLY A 10 -3.96 -8.07 10.58
N LEU A 11 -3.11 -8.84 9.92
CA LEU A 11 -2.30 -8.42 8.78
C LEU A 11 -2.38 -9.44 7.64
N GLY A 12 -2.42 -8.97 6.40
CA GLY A 12 -2.37 -9.80 5.21
C GLY A 12 -1.58 -9.14 4.08
N LEU A 13 -0.86 -9.94 3.32
CA LEU A 13 0.09 -9.49 2.32
C LEU A 13 0.14 -10.41 1.10
N VAL A 14 0.08 -9.82 -0.08
CA VAL A 14 0.50 -10.41 -1.36
C VAL A 14 1.38 -9.39 -2.05
N SER A 15 2.62 -9.73 -2.36
CA SER A 15 3.58 -8.76 -2.88
C SER A 15 4.71 -9.42 -3.68
N PRO A 16 5.51 -8.64 -4.43
CA PRO A 16 6.68 -9.16 -5.15
C PRO A 16 7.74 -9.82 -4.25
N VAL A 17 7.73 -9.51 -2.95
CA VAL A 17 8.68 -10.04 -1.97
C VAL A 17 8.11 -11.20 -1.14
N GLY A 18 6.84 -11.57 -1.33
CA GLY A 18 6.21 -12.70 -0.66
C GLY A 18 4.69 -12.61 -0.62
N ASN A 19 4.02 -13.76 -0.57
CA ASN A 19 2.56 -13.89 -0.62
C ASN A 19 1.93 -14.14 0.76
N ASP A 20 2.68 -13.93 1.82
CA ASP A 20 2.26 -13.95 3.22
C ASP A 20 3.16 -13.04 4.06
N ILE A 21 2.71 -12.73 5.28
CA ILE A 21 3.40 -11.81 6.20
C ILE A 21 4.81 -12.31 6.54
N ALA A 22 4.97 -13.60 6.87
CA ALA A 22 6.25 -14.14 7.34
C ALA A 22 7.32 -14.08 6.26
N THR A 23 6.97 -14.55 5.06
CA THR A 23 7.86 -14.55 3.89
C THR A 23 8.18 -13.13 3.44
N GLY A 24 7.15 -12.27 3.31
CA GLY A 24 7.31 -10.89 2.87
C GLY A 24 8.18 -10.08 3.82
N TRP A 25 7.95 -10.19 5.13
CA TRP A 25 8.75 -9.51 6.15
C TRP A 25 10.20 -9.99 6.17
N ALA A 26 10.44 -11.30 6.16
CA ALA A 26 11.78 -11.85 6.14
C ALA A 26 12.59 -11.39 4.93
N ASN A 27 11.98 -11.39 3.73
CA ASN A 27 12.62 -10.92 2.51
C ASN A 27 12.87 -9.41 2.53
N LEU A 28 11.93 -8.64 3.09
CA LEU A 28 12.06 -7.18 3.23
C LEU A 28 13.24 -6.82 4.13
N ILE A 29 13.35 -7.42 5.31
CA ILE A 29 14.46 -7.20 6.25
C ILE A 29 15.80 -7.65 5.66
N ALA A 30 15.80 -8.72 4.87
CA ALA A 30 17.00 -9.20 4.17
C ALA A 30 17.40 -8.33 2.97
N GLY A 31 16.64 -7.29 2.63
CA GLY A 31 16.93 -6.41 1.50
C GLY A 31 16.78 -7.11 0.15
N ARG A 32 15.90 -8.10 0.03
CA ARG A 32 15.69 -8.86 -1.21
C ARG A 32 14.76 -8.11 -2.18
N SER A 33 15.24 -7.81 -3.37
CA SER A 33 14.42 -7.23 -4.42
C SER A 33 13.43 -8.25 -4.99
N GLY A 34 12.15 -7.85 -5.12
CA GLY A 34 11.13 -8.60 -5.85
C GLY A 34 11.02 -8.22 -7.33
N ILE A 35 11.80 -7.22 -7.78
CA ILE A 35 11.76 -6.68 -9.12
C ILE A 35 12.52 -7.60 -10.10
N GLY A 36 11.97 -7.80 -11.29
CA GLY A 36 12.54 -8.61 -12.35
C GLY A 36 12.07 -8.17 -13.73
N ARG A 37 12.46 -8.95 -14.75
CA ARG A 37 11.89 -8.79 -16.10
C ARG A 37 10.41 -9.13 -16.08
N ILE A 38 9.62 -8.39 -16.86
CA ILE A 38 8.19 -8.70 -17.06
C ILE A 38 8.08 -10.06 -17.75
N THR A 39 7.23 -10.94 -17.20
CA THR A 39 7.02 -12.31 -17.71
C THR A 39 5.62 -12.54 -18.26
N ARG A 40 4.66 -11.67 -17.96
CA ARG A 40 3.24 -11.85 -18.32
C ARG A 40 2.92 -11.59 -19.78
N PHE A 41 3.73 -10.77 -20.44
CA PHE A 41 3.60 -10.43 -21.85
C PHE A 41 4.95 -10.08 -22.46
N ASP A 42 5.06 -10.01 -23.78
CA ASP A 42 6.27 -9.55 -24.46
C ASP A 42 6.43 -8.03 -24.30
N ALA A 43 7.32 -7.64 -23.39
CA ALA A 43 7.62 -6.24 -23.09
C ALA A 43 8.76 -5.65 -23.96
N SER A 44 9.29 -6.37 -24.95
CA SER A 44 10.48 -5.98 -25.74
C SER A 44 10.31 -4.66 -26.48
N ALA A 45 9.08 -4.29 -26.85
CA ALA A 45 8.76 -3.03 -27.53
C ALA A 45 8.60 -1.83 -26.56
N PHE A 46 8.60 -2.05 -25.24
CA PHE A 46 8.41 -0.99 -24.25
C PHE A 46 9.75 -0.44 -23.76
N THR A 47 9.80 0.83 -23.40
CA THR A 47 11.01 1.47 -22.84
C THR A 47 11.35 0.93 -21.46
N SER A 48 10.35 0.55 -20.65
CA SER A 48 10.54 -0.18 -19.40
C SER A 48 10.06 -1.63 -19.61
N GLN A 49 10.90 -2.60 -19.25
CA GLN A 49 10.67 -4.04 -19.44
C GLN A 49 10.73 -4.80 -18.11
N ILE A 50 10.61 -4.07 -17.01
CA ILE A 50 10.79 -4.56 -15.64
C ILE A 50 9.59 -4.19 -14.77
N ALA A 51 9.29 -5.08 -13.81
CA ALA A 51 8.22 -4.88 -12.83
C ALA A 51 8.47 -5.68 -11.55
N GLY A 52 7.80 -5.30 -10.48
CA GLY A 52 7.61 -6.14 -9.30
C GLY A 52 6.36 -7.00 -9.48
N GLU A 53 6.50 -8.13 -10.17
CA GLU A 53 5.41 -9.10 -10.33
C GLU A 53 5.25 -9.97 -9.08
N VAL A 54 4.01 -10.31 -8.73
CA VAL A 54 3.70 -11.35 -7.74
C VAL A 54 4.03 -12.71 -8.34
N LYS A 55 4.83 -13.50 -7.63
CA LYS A 55 5.35 -14.81 -8.05
C LYS A 55 4.70 -15.93 -7.25
N ASP A 56 4.54 -17.10 -7.87
CA ASP A 56 4.08 -18.34 -7.21
C ASP A 56 2.77 -18.16 -6.42
N PHE A 57 1.86 -17.34 -6.92
CA PHE A 57 0.57 -17.05 -6.29
C PHE A 57 -0.51 -18.02 -6.77
N ALA A 58 -1.19 -18.67 -5.82
CA ALA A 58 -2.27 -19.61 -6.06
C ALA A 58 -3.58 -19.11 -5.43
N ILE A 59 -4.50 -18.59 -6.25
CA ILE A 59 -5.82 -18.11 -5.79
C ILE A 59 -6.73 -19.24 -5.30
N ASP A 60 -6.55 -20.46 -5.78
CA ASP A 60 -7.33 -21.64 -5.42
C ASP A 60 -7.16 -22.06 -3.95
N ALA A 61 -6.14 -21.53 -3.25
CA ALA A 61 -6.03 -21.62 -1.79
C ALA A 61 -7.10 -20.80 -1.03
N TYR A 62 -7.76 -19.84 -1.70
CA TYR A 62 -8.70 -18.88 -1.07
C TYR A 62 -10.12 -19.00 -1.63
N ILE A 63 -10.27 -19.15 -2.95
CA ILE A 63 -11.55 -19.31 -3.64
C ILE A 63 -11.46 -20.39 -4.72
N PRO A 64 -12.58 -21.10 -5.00
CA PRO A 64 -12.59 -22.11 -6.06
C PRO A 64 -12.15 -21.55 -7.40
N ALA A 65 -11.34 -22.29 -8.15
CA ALA A 65 -10.81 -21.87 -9.46
C ALA A 65 -11.92 -21.48 -10.47
N LYS A 66 -13.11 -22.07 -10.35
CA LYS A 66 -14.28 -21.71 -11.18
C LYS A 66 -14.76 -20.28 -10.91
N GLU A 67 -14.76 -19.86 -9.64
CA GLU A 67 -15.18 -18.51 -9.23
C GLU A 67 -14.09 -17.49 -9.55
N ALA A 68 -12.82 -17.85 -9.35
CA ALA A 68 -11.67 -16.98 -9.62
C ALA A 68 -11.69 -16.43 -11.08
N ARG A 69 -12.14 -17.24 -12.04
CA ARG A 69 -12.24 -16.83 -13.47
C ARG A 69 -13.19 -15.66 -13.73
N HIS A 70 -14.03 -15.31 -12.76
CA HIS A 70 -14.98 -14.20 -12.88
C HIS A 70 -14.37 -12.86 -12.49
N PHE A 71 -13.16 -12.85 -11.91
CA PHE A 71 -12.53 -11.68 -11.32
C PHE A 71 -11.16 -11.39 -11.92
N ASP A 72 -10.87 -10.11 -12.08
CA ASP A 72 -9.52 -9.64 -12.41
C ASP A 72 -8.54 -9.95 -11.27
N THR A 73 -7.27 -10.01 -11.61
CA THR A 73 -6.18 -10.40 -10.71
C THR A 73 -6.06 -9.49 -9.49
N PHE A 74 -6.37 -8.18 -9.58
CA PHE A 74 -6.33 -7.31 -8.41
C PHE A 74 -7.32 -7.76 -7.33
N ILE A 75 -8.49 -8.30 -7.73
CA ILE A 75 -9.48 -8.87 -6.81
C ILE A 75 -8.94 -10.13 -6.15
N HIS A 76 -8.21 -10.98 -6.89
CA HIS A 76 -7.56 -12.16 -6.33
C HIS A 76 -6.57 -11.80 -5.22
N TYR A 77 -5.71 -10.82 -5.48
CA TYR A 77 -4.73 -10.36 -4.48
C TYR A 77 -5.42 -9.77 -3.24
N GLY A 78 -6.43 -8.93 -3.47
CA GLY A 78 -7.22 -8.33 -2.38
C GLY A 78 -7.93 -9.36 -1.52
N ILE A 79 -8.59 -10.36 -2.12
CA ILE A 79 -9.22 -11.48 -1.40
C ILE A 79 -8.19 -12.24 -0.58
N ALA A 80 -7.06 -12.62 -1.18
CA ALA A 80 -6.03 -13.39 -0.49
C ALA A 80 -5.46 -12.65 0.73
N ALA A 81 -5.09 -11.38 0.56
CA ALA A 81 -4.59 -10.55 1.65
C ALA A 81 -5.67 -10.33 2.74
N ALA A 82 -6.94 -10.11 2.36
CA ALA A 82 -8.02 -9.97 3.32
C ALA A 82 -8.28 -11.25 4.11
N CYS A 83 -8.32 -12.41 3.45
CA CYS A 83 -8.46 -13.71 4.13
C CYS A 83 -7.32 -13.97 5.13
N GLN A 84 -6.08 -13.63 4.76
CA GLN A 84 -4.94 -13.71 5.68
C GLN A 84 -5.15 -12.81 6.88
N ALA A 85 -5.51 -11.53 6.67
CA ALA A 85 -5.71 -10.56 7.75
C ALA A 85 -6.84 -10.96 8.70
N VAL A 86 -7.98 -11.41 8.16
CA VAL A 86 -9.14 -11.88 8.95
C VAL A 86 -8.77 -13.11 9.77
N LYS A 87 -8.08 -14.09 9.18
CA LYS A 87 -7.56 -15.27 9.87
C LYS A 87 -6.58 -14.90 10.97
N ASP A 88 -5.65 -14.00 10.69
CA ASP A 88 -4.65 -13.53 11.66
C ASP A 88 -5.30 -12.80 12.84
N ALA A 89 -6.35 -12.00 12.59
CA ALA A 89 -7.16 -11.38 13.63
C ALA A 89 -8.02 -12.34 14.43
N GLY A 90 -8.22 -13.58 13.95
CA GLY A 90 -9.10 -14.57 14.61
C GLY A 90 -10.57 -14.15 14.62
N ILE A 91 -11.05 -13.53 13.54
CA ILE A 91 -12.42 -13.01 13.41
C ILE A 91 -13.22 -13.91 12.47
N THR A 92 -14.45 -14.30 12.91
CA THR A 92 -15.48 -14.93 12.08
C THR A 92 -16.83 -14.24 12.34
N ALA A 93 -17.80 -14.40 11.44
CA ALA A 93 -19.14 -13.83 11.62
C ALA A 93 -19.84 -14.31 12.91
N GLU A 94 -19.46 -15.49 13.43
CA GLU A 94 -19.98 -16.04 14.69
C GLU A 94 -19.28 -15.47 15.92
N SER A 95 -18.00 -15.02 15.77
CA SER A 95 -17.19 -14.51 16.90
C SER A 95 -17.42 -13.03 17.20
N VAL A 96 -18.03 -12.29 16.28
CA VAL A 96 -18.30 -10.84 16.37
C VAL A 96 -19.70 -10.55 15.85
N ASN A 97 -20.23 -9.33 16.11
CA ASN A 97 -21.45 -8.88 15.46
C ASN A 97 -21.16 -8.51 14.00
N PRO A 98 -21.64 -9.27 12.98
CA PRO A 98 -21.33 -9.04 11.59
C PRO A 98 -21.81 -7.69 11.05
N GLU A 99 -22.88 -7.09 11.61
CA GLU A 99 -23.37 -5.76 11.24
C GLU A 99 -22.41 -4.64 11.67
N ARG A 100 -21.44 -4.95 12.52
CA ARG A 100 -20.42 -4.04 13.04
C ARG A 100 -19.05 -4.26 12.41
N VAL A 101 -18.94 -5.17 11.42
CA VAL A 101 -17.70 -5.46 10.68
C VAL A 101 -17.84 -4.95 9.26
N GLY A 102 -17.04 -3.96 8.88
CA GLY A 102 -17.03 -3.39 7.54
C GLY A 102 -15.77 -3.74 6.72
N VAL A 103 -15.81 -3.43 5.43
CA VAL A 103 -14.71 -3.68 4.48
C VAL A 103 -14.46 -2.47 3.59
N ILE A 104 -13.24 -1.96 3.56
CA ILE A 104 -12.80 -0.88 2.65
C ILE A 104 -11.45 -1.26 2.04
N ILE A 105 -11.48 -1.83 0.84
CA ILE A 105 -10.28 -2.18 0.09
C ILE A 105 -10.39 -1.51 -1.27
N GLY A 106 -9.48 -0.56 -1.55
CA GLY A 106 -9.47 0.21 -2.78
C GLY A 106 -8.47 -0.33 -3.82
N SER A 107 -8.55 0.20 -5.03
CA SER A 107 -7.58 0.02 -6.10
C SER A 107 -7.44 1.33 -6.86
N GLY A 108 -6.25 1.62 -7.37
CA GLY A 108 -6.01 2.86 -8.11
C GLY A 108 -6.62 2.83 -9.51
N ILE A 109 -6.54 1.70 -10.19
CA ILE A 109 -7.01 1.53 -11.58
C ILE A 109 -8.08 0.43 -11.69
N GLY A 110 -8.05 -0.57 -10.80
CA GLY A 110 -8.98 -1.69 -10.87
C GLY A 110 -8.59 -2.73 -11.93
N GLY A 111 -9.58 -3.35 -12.57
CA GLY A 111 -9.40 -4.49 -13.47
C GLY A 111 -8.91 -4.13 -14.86
N LEU A 112 -7.76 -3.46 -14.96
CA LEU A 112 -7.19 -3.04 -16.25
C LEU A 112 -6.90 -4.22 -17.20
N PRO A 113 -6.30 -5.34 -16.77
CA PRO A 113 -6.14 -6.51 -17.62
C PRO A 113 -7.46 -7.04 -18.18
N MET A 114 -8.49 -7.15 -17.36
CA MET A 114 -9.82 -7.59 -17.81
C MET A 114 -10.46 -6.60 -18.80
N ILE A 115 -10.22 -5.31 -18.66
CA ILE A 115 -10.66 -4.29 -19.61
C ILE A 115 -9.94 -4.47 -20.95
N GLU A 116 -8.64 -4.69 -20.97
CA GLU A 116 -7.84 -4.95 -22.17
C GLU A 116 -8.34 -6.19 -22.92
N ASP A 117 -8.56 -7.29 -22.20
CA ASP A 117 -9.01 -8.56 -22.76
C ASP A 117 -10.42 -8.43 -23.38
N ASN A 118 -11.36 -7.83 -22.65
CA ASN A 118 -12.72 -7.66 -23.16
C ASN A 118 -12.80 -6.65 -24.30
N HIS A 119 -11.96 -5.61 -24.32
CA HIS A 119 -11.84 -4.71 -25.47
C HIS A 119 -11.29 -5.46 -26.69
N THR A 120 -10.31 -6.32 -26.53
CA THR A 120 -9.74 -7.15 -27.58
C THR A 120 -10.79 -8.12 -28.15
N GLU A 121 -11.56 -8.79 -27.30
CA GLU A 121 -12.67 -9.66 -27.71
C GLU A 121 -13.76 -8.87 -28.46
N LEU A 122 -14.13 -7.69 -27.96
CA LEU A 122 -15.10 -6.81 -28.63
C LEU A 122 -14.65 -6.43 -30.04
N THR A 123 -13.41 -6.01 -30.19
CA THR A 123 -12.85 -5.52 -31.45
C THR A 123 -12.70 -6.64 -32.48
N ASN A 124 -12.20 -7.81 -32.05
CA ASN A 124 -11.88 -8.91 -32.96
C ASN A 124 -13.08 -9.82 -33.26
N ARG A 125 -14.06 -9.96 -32.33
CA ARG A 125 -15.10 -11.00 -32.38
C ARG A 125 -16.51 -10.47 -32.13
N GLY A 126 -16.65 -9.16 -31.83
CA GLY A 126 -17.92 -8.47 -31.66
C GLY A 126 -18.54 -8.58 -30.26
N PRO A 127 -19.64 -7.82 -30.01
CA PRO A 127 -20.15 -7.58 -28.66
C PRO A 127 -20.68 -8.85 -27.95
N ARG A 128 -21.01 -9.91 -28.66
CA ARG A 128 -21.45 -11.19 -28.06
C ARG A 128 -20.35 -11.96 -27.34
N ARG A 129 -19.11 -11.51 -27.45
CA ARG A 129 -17.93 -12.14 -26.83
C ARG A 129 -17.47 -11.46 -25.54
N ILE A 130 -18.06 -10.31 -25.21
CA ILE A 130 -17.81 -9.67 -23.91
C ILE A 130 -18.25 -10.62 -22.79
N SER A 131 -17.41 -10.78 -21.79
CA SER A 131 -17.72 -11.61 -20.63
C SER A 131 -18.93 -11.06 -19.85
N PRO A 132 -19.89 -11.90 -19.43
CA PRO A 132 -20.96 -11.45 -18.53
C PRO A 132 -20.43 -11.01 -17.15
N PHE A 133 -19.21 -11.40 -16.81
CA PHE A 133 -18.51 -11.00 -15.57
C PHE A 133 -17.62 -9.78 -15.75
N PHE A 134 -17.54 -9.19 -16.94
CA PHE A 134 -16.68 -8.05 -17.23
C PHE A 134 -16.87 -6.92 -16.21
N VAL A 135 -18.09 -6.45 -16.03
CA VAL A 135 -18.37 -5.35 -15.10
C VAL A 135 -18.10 -5.75 -13.66
N PRO A 136 -18.72 -6.80 -13.09
CA PRO A 136 -18.47 -7.16 -11.69
C PRO A 136 -17.04 -7.66 -11.41
N GLY A 137 -16.34 -8.12 -12.44
CA GLY A 137 -14.96 -8.60 -12.29
C GLY A 137 -13.90 -7.50 -12.41
N SER A 138 -14.26 -6.29 -12.85
CA SER A 138 -13.30 -5.20 -13.11
C SER A 138 -13.48 -3.96 -12.22
N ILE A 139 -14.67 -3.73 -11.63
CA ILE A 139 -14.92 -2.53 -10.84
C ILE A 139 -14.25 -2.58 -9.46
N VAL A 140 -13.75 -1.42 -9.02
CA VAL A 140 -12.83 -1.28 -7.88
C VAL A 140 -13.42 -1.79 -6.55
N ASN A 141 -14.71 -1.59 -6.30
CA ASN A 141 -15.35 -1.96 -5.04
C ASN A 141 -15.57 -3.48 -4.86
N MET A 142 -15.25 -4.29 -5.87
CA MET A 142 -15.57 -5.73 -5.81
C MET A 142 -14.63 -6.53 -4.93
N VAL A 143 -13.45 -6.03 -4.60
CA VAL A 143 -12.63 -6.63 -3.52
C VAL A 143 -13.40 -6.56 -2.20
N SER A 144 -13.88 -5.36 -1.82
CA SER A 144 -14.69 -5.17 -0.61
C SER A 144 -15.97 -6.01 -0.63
N GLY A 145 -16.67 -6.03 -1.77
CA GLY A 145 -17.89 -6.81 -1.95
C GLY A 145 -17.67 -8.32 -1.77
N GLN A 146 -16.63 -8.88 -2.39
CA GLN A 146 -16.33 -10.32 -2.28
C GLN A 146 -15.88 -10.71 -0.88
N VAL A 147 -15.02 -9.92 -0.24
CA VAL A 147 -14.60 -10.18 1.14
C VAL A 147 -15.80 -10.15 2.09
N SER A 148 -16.70 -9.18 1.94
CA SER A 148 -17.95 -9.10 2.71
C SER A 148 -18.82 -10.35 2.53
N ILE A 149 -19.04 -10.79 1.28
CA ILE A 149 -19.82 -11.99 0.96
C ILE A 149 -19.18 -13.25 1.56
N MET A 150 -17.88 -13.42 1.38
CA MET A 150 -17.14 -14.63 1.83
C MET A 150 -17.14 -14.78 3.36
N HIS A 151 -17.05 -13.68 4.08
CA HIS A 151 -16.96 -13.69 5.55
C HIS A 151 -18.28 -13.36 6.26
N GLY A 152 -19.34 -13.03 5.53
CA GLY A 152 -20.63 -12.65 6.10
C GLY A 152 -20.62 -11.31 6.83
N PHE A 153 -19.69 -10.39 6.49
CA PHE A 153 -19.60 -9.07 7.12
C PHE A 153 -20.63 -8.11 6.53
N GLN A 154 -21.39 -7.42 7.37
CA GLN A 154 -22.59 -6.66 6.99
C GLN A 154 -22.51 -5.18 7.36
N GLY A 155 -21.36 -4.71 7.85
CA GLY A 155 -21.08 -3.30 8.16
C GLY A 155 -20.78 -2.48 6.89
N PRO A 156 -20.23 -1.27 7.05
CA PRO A 156 -19.90 -0.39 5.91
C PRO A 156 -19.04 -1.10 4.86
N ASN A 157 -19.45 -1.00 3.56
CA ASN A 157 -18.78 -1.68 2.46
C ASN A 157 -18.67 -0.75 1.25
N TYR A 158 -17.45 -0.32 0.93
CA TYR A 158 -17.15 0.52 -0.22
C TYR A 158 -15.65 0.47 -0.58
N ALA A 159 -15.24 1.21 -1.59
CA ALA A 159 -13.83 1.37 -1.97
C ALA A 159 -13.49 2.85 -2.15
N VAL A 160 -12.26 3.20 -1.82
CA VAL A 160 -11.66 4.51 -2.12
C VAL A 160 -10.84 4.38 -3.41
N VAL A 161 -10.80 5.46 -4.21
CA VAL A 161 -9.89 5.61 -5.35
C VAL A 161 -9.23 6.98 -5.25
N SER A 162 -7.94 7.00 -4.97
CA SER A 162 -7.12 8.21 -4.85
C SER A 162 -5.68 7.96 -5.33
N ALA A 163 -5.59 7.33 -6.52
CA ALA A 163 -4.33 6.98 -7.16
C ALA A 163 -3.39 6.22 -6.20
N CYS A 164 -2.12 6.64 -6.08
CA CYS A 164 -1.12 5.97 -5.24
C CYS A 164 -1.41 6.05 -3.74
N THR A 165 -2.37 6.89 -3.30
CA THR A 165 -2.73 7.07 -1.89
C THR A 165 -3.91 6.17 -1.47
N THR A 166 -4.52 5.45 -2.42
CA THR A 166 -5.75 4.67 -2.24
C THR A 166 -5.74 3.77 -1.00
N GLY A 167 -4.75 2.90 -0.87
CA GLY A 167 -4.69 1.94 0.23
C GLY A 167 -4.53 2.60 1.59
N LEU A 168 -3.74 3.67 1.66
CA LEU A 168 -3.55 4.45 2.88
C LEU A 168 -4.84 5.21 3.26
N HIS A 169 -5.52 5.83 2.30
CA HIS A 169 -6.81 6.48 2.53
C HIS A 169 -7.88 5.48 2.98
N SER A 170 -7.93 4.29 2.37
CA SER A 170 -8.84 3.21 2.78
C SER A 170 -8.67 2.83 4.25
N ILE A 171 -7.42 2.70 4.71
CA ILE A 171 -7.09 2.39 6.11
C ILE A 171 -7.45 3.55 7.03
N GLY A 172 -7.14 4.78 6.65
CA GLY A 172 -7.44 5.97 7.43
C GLY A 172 -8.94 6.21 7.60
N ASP A 173 -9.73 6.07 6.52
CA ASP A 173 -11.18 6.22 6.56
C ASP A 173 -11.84 5.07 7.36
N ALA A 174 -11.34 3.84 7.23
CA ALA A 174 -11.76 2.71 8.06
C ALA A 174 -11.54 2.99 9.56
N GLY A 175 -10.38 3.55 9.91
CA GLY A 175 -10.10 4.00 11.28
C GLY A 175 -11.12 5.03 11.78
N ARG A 176 -11.47 6.01 10.94
CA ARG A 176 -12.51 7.02 11.28
C ARG A 176 -13.88 6.42 11.51
N LEU A 177 -14.32 5.45 10.70
CA LEU A 177 -15.60 4.76 10.93
C LEU A 177 -15.64 4.07 12.30
N ILE A 178 -14.53 3.49 12.74
CA ILE A 178 -14.43 2.93 14.10
C ILE A 178 -14.45 4.04 15.16
N GLU A 179 -13.70 5.12 14.95
CA GLU A 179 -13.65 6.26 15.88
C GLU A 179 -15.02 6.92 16.08
N TYR A 180 -15.79 7.07 15.00
CA TYR A 180 -17.16 7.64 15.05
C TYR A 180 -18.21 6.65 15.57
N GLY A 181 -17.88 5.35 15.62
CA GLY A 181 -18.78 4.32 16.13
C GLY A 181 -19.69 3.69 15.08
N ASP A 182 -19.41 3.86 13.78
CA ASP A 182 -20.17 3.23 12.70
C ASP A 182 -19.82 1.73 12.58
N ALA A 183 -18.62 1.35 12.96
CA ALA A 183 -18.14 -0.02 13.00
C ALA A 183 -17.34 -0.29 14.28
N ASP A 184 -17.17 -1.56 14.63
CA ASP A 184 -16.25 -2.01 15.68
C ASP A 184 -15.00 -2.66 15.11
N VAL A 185 -15.12 -3.21 13.88
CA VAL A 185 -14.04 -3.84 13.13
C VAL A 185 -14.11 -3.40 11.68
N MET A 186 -12.94 -3.14 11.07
CA MET A 186 -12.83 -2.83 9.65
C MET A 186 -11.69 -3.63 9.01
N VAL A 187 -11.98 -4.29 7.90
CA VAL A 187 -10.98 -4.89 7.02
C VAL A 187 -10.62 -3.85 5.97
N ALA A 188 -9.39 -3.34 5.97
CA ALA A 188 -9.04 -2.18 5.17
C ALA A 188 -7.67 -2.29 4.51
N GLY A 189 -7.53 -1.75 3.29
CA GLY A 189 -6.27 -1.76 2.57
C GLY A 189 -6.40 -1.39 1.10
N GLY A 190 -5.48 -1.91 0.29
CA GLY A 190 -5.47 -1.70 -1.15
C GLY A 190 -4.97 -2.92 -1.92
N ALA A 191 -5.46 -3.07 -3.14
CA ALA A 191 -5.07 -4.13 -4.08
C ALA A 191 -4.87 -3.54 -5.48
N GLU A 192 -3.88 -4.02 -6.22
CA GLU A 192 -3.58 -3.54 -7.58
C GLU A 192 -2.95 -4.65 -8.42
N SER A 193 -3.31 -4.72 -9.71
CA SER A 193 -2.66 -5.59 -10.70
C SER A 193 -2.66 -4.91 -12.06
N THR A 194 -1.70 -4.03 -12.29
CA THR A 194 -1.61 -3.20 -13.50
C THR A 194 -0.34 -3.47 -14.31
N VAL A 195 0.35 -4.58 -14.05
CA VAL A 195 1.46 -5.06 -14.91
C VAL A 195 0.85 -5.69 -16.15
N SER A 196 0.45 -4.83 -17.09
CA SER A 196 -0.22 -5.15 -18.36
C SER A 196 0.30 -4.24 -19.48
N PRO A 197 0.02 -4.55 -20.76
CA PRO A 197 0.45 -3.71 -21.87
C PRO A 197 0.01 -2.25 -21.75
N LEU A 198 -1.26 -1.97 -21.40
CA LEU A 198 -1.73 -0.58 -21.22
C LEU A 198 -1.15 0.06 -19.95
N GLY A 199 -1.02 -0.69 -18.85
CA GLY A 199 -0.43 -0.19 -17.62
C GLY A 199 1.02 0.24 -17.82
N ILE A 200 1.86 -0.66 -18.31
CA ILE A 200 3.27 -0.36 -18.63
C ILE A 200 3.37 0.70 -19.72
N GLY A 201 2.60 0.58 -20.81
CA GLY A 201 2.61 1.52 -21.93
C GLY A 201 2.22 2.95 -21.51
N GLY A 202 1.19 3.09 -20.68
CA GLY A 202 0.73 4.38 -20.20
C GLY A 202 1.79 5.11 -19.36
N PHE A 203 2.42 4.41 -18.42
CA PHE A 203 3.49 5.02 -17.59
C PHE A 203 4.79 5.22 -18.36
N CYS A 204 5.11 4.38 -19.36
CA CYS A 204 6.22 4.61 -20.30
C CYS A 204 5.98 5.87 -21.13
N ALA A 205 4.77 6.06 -21.66
CA ALA A 205 4.41 7.26 -22.42
C ALA A 205 4.51 8.54 -21.56
N ALA A 206 4.19 8.46 -20.27
CA ALA A 206 4.36 9.53 -19.31
C ALA A 206 5.84 9.75 -18.89
N ARG A 207 6.77 8.90 -19.32
CA ARG A 207 8.20 8.93 -18.96
C ARG A 207 8.43 8.90 -17.44
N ALA A 208 7.60 8.15 -16.73
CA ALA A 208 7.62 8.09 -15.27
C ALA A 208 8.37 6.86 -14.72
N MET A 209 8.64 5.87 -15.58
CA MET A 209 9.25 4.59 -15.21
C MET A 209 10.75 4.56 -15.46
N SER A 210 11.45 3.81 -14.61
CA SER A 210 12.86 3.45 -14.84
C SER A 210 13.03 2.63 -16.12
N THR A 211 14.09 2.94 -16.84
CA THR A 211 14.50 2.22 -18.06
C THR A 211 15.73 1.33 -17.85
N ARG A 212 16.11 1.06 -16.60
CA ARG A 212 17.25 0.21 -16.22
C ARG A 212 16.94 -1.26 -16.40
N ASN A 213 16.66 -1.64 -17.65
CA ASN A 213 16.22 -2.99 -18.01
C ASN A 213 17.32 -4.06 -17.81
N ASP A 214 18.59 -3.69 -17.93
CA ASP A 214 19.71 -4.64 -17.87
C ASP A 214 20.01 -5.10 -16.43
N ASP A 215 19.60 -4.32 -15.44
CA ASP A 215 19.77 -4.64 -14.02
C ASP A 215 18.48 -4.34 -13.23
N PRO A 216 17.43 -5.18 -13.37
CA PRO A 216 16.13 -4.95 -12.79
C PRO A 216 16.16 -4.79 -11.26
N THR A 217 16.99 -5.57 -10.57
CA THR A 217 17.03 -5.60 -9.10
C THR A 217 17.56 -4.31 -8.50
N THR A 218 18.29 -3.51 -9.26
CA THR A 218 18.84 -2.20 -8.83
C THR A 218 18.11 -1.01 -9.44
N ALA A 219 17.02 -1.23 -10.20
CA ALA A 219 16.31 -0.17 -10.90
C ALA A 219 15.56 0.78 -9.96
N SER A 220 14.84 0.24 -8.97
CA SER A 220 14.22 1.05 -7.93
C SER A 220 15.25 1.42 -6.86
N ARG A 221 15.61 2.71 -6.81
CA ARG A 221 16.69 3.24 -5.97
C ARG A 221 16.36 4.61 -5.37
N PRO A 222 15.34 4.67 -4.48
CA PRO A 222 14.94 5.95 -3.88
C PRO A 222 16.14 6.67 -3.24
N TRP A 223 16.22 7.99 -3.49
CA TRP A 223 17.29 8.92 -3.01
C TRP A 223 18.71 8.62 -3.52
N ASP A 224 18.90 7.61 -4.36
CA ASP A 224 20.16 7.46 -5.10
C ASP A 224 20.26 8.52 -6.20
N LYS A 225 21.47 9.02 -6.46
CA LYS A 225 21.73 10.07 -7.46
C LYS A 225 21.37 9.64 -8.89
N ASP A 226 21.51 8.34 -9.19
CA ASP A 226 21.30 7.78 -10.52
C ASP A 226 19.89 7.18 -10.69
N ARG A 227 18.91 7.55 -9.84
CA ARG A 227 17.50 7.16 -9.99
C ARG A 227 16.89 7.80 -11.24
N ASP A 228 16.12 7.04 -11.99
CA ASP A 228 15.59 7.46 -13.30
C ASP A 228 14.07 7.27 -13.46
N GLY A 229 13.36 6.91 -12.39
CA GLY A 229 11.92 6.67 -12.40
C GLY A 229 11.50 5.52 -11.50
N PHE A 230 10.20 5.34 -11.31
CA PHE A 230 9.70 4.23 -10.51
C PHE A 230 9.66 2.91 -11.30
N VAL A 231 9.60 1.79 -10.59
CA VAL A 231 9.31 0.48 -11.16
C VAL A 231 7.89 0.09 -10.76
N LEU A 232 7.04 -0.27 -11.72
CA LEU A 232 5.67 -0.70 -11.43
C LEU A 232 5.67 -2.03 -10.67
N GLY A 233 4.83 -2.13 -9.63
CA GLY A 233 4.60 -3.34 -8.87
C GLY A 233 3.12 -3.68 -8.77
N GLU A 234 2.80 -4.84 -8.21
CA GLU A 234 1.44 -5.32 -7.99
C GLU A 234 1.32 -6.10 -6.69
N GLY A 235 0.09 -6.30 -6.23
CA GLY A 235 -0.20 -7.06 -5.01
C GLY A 235 -1.32 -6.46 -4.18
N ALA A 236 -1.35 -6.78 -2.89
CA ALA A 236 -2.30 -6.26 -1.91
C ALA A 236 -1.72 -6.22 -0.50
N GLY A 237 -2.10 -5.21 0.27
CA GLY A 237 -1.86 -5.13 1.70
C GLY A 237 -3.14 -4.78 2.42
N VAL A 238 -3.50 -5.58 3.43
CA VAL A 238 -4.76 -5.47 4.17
C VAL A 238 -4.51 -5.58 5.66
N LEU A 239 -5.16 -4.70 6.42
CA LEU A 239 -5.18 -4.70 7.88
C LEU A 239 -6.59 -4.99 8.38
N VAL A 240 -6.70 -5.66 9.53
CA VAL A 240 -7.89 -5.62 10.37
C VAL A 240 -7.68 -4.57 11.43
N LEU A 241 -8.49 -3.53 11.38
CA LEU A 241 -8.59 -2.49 12.39
C LEU A 241 -9.73 -2.83 13.34
N GLU A 242 -9.55 -2.56 14.62
CA GLU A 242 -10.51 -2.91 15.65
C GLU A 242 -10.57 -1.85 16.74
N GLU A 243 -11.77 -1.62 17.30
CA GLU A 243 -11.92 -0.79 18.49
C GLU A 243 -11.16 -1.42 19.66
N TYR A 244 -10.39 -0.62 20.37
CA TYR A 244 -9.45 -1.09 21.38
C TYR A 244 -10.09 -1.92 22.50
N GLU A 245 -11.20 -1.47 23.07
CA GLU A 245 -11.86 -2.21 24.15
C GLU A 245 -12.57 -3.46 23.61
N HIS A 246 -13.03 -3.46 22.35
CA HIS A 246 -13.54 -4.65 21.67
C HIS A 246 -12.42 -5.69 21.52
N ALA A 247 -11.26 -5.30 21.02
CA ALA A 247 -10.09 -6.17 20.86
C ALA A 247 -9.64 -6.78 22.21
N ARG A 248 -9.56 -5.94 23.25
CA ARG A 248 -9.19 -6.40 24.61
C ARG A 248 -10.19 -7.40 25.19
N ARG A 249 -11.49 -7.14 25.07
CA ARG A 249 -12.53 -8.05 25.61
C ARG A 249 -12.46 -9.46 25.02
N ARG A 250 -12.11 -9.58 23.75
CA ARG A 250 -11.97 -10.89 23.08
C ARG A 250 -10.56 -11.48 23.17
N GLY A 251 -9.61 -10.82 23.84
CA GLY A 251 -8.22 -11.29 23.97
C GLY A 251 -7.44 -11.29 22.68
N ALA A 252 -7.73 -10.36 21.76
CA ALA A 252 -7.02 -10.24 20.48
C ALA A 252 -5.54 -9.92 20.66
N ARG A 253 -4.70 -10.51 19.78
CA ARG A 253 -3.35 -9.98 19.60
C ARG A 253 -3.44 -8.58 19.00
N ILE A 254 -2.65 -7.65 19.51
CA ILE A 254 -2.58 -6.27 19.00
C ILE A 254 -1.15 -6.00 18.53
N TYR A 255 -1.00 -5.62 17.27
CA TYR A 255 0.28 -5.27 16.67
C TYR A 255 0.72 -3.84 17.01
N GLY A 256 -0.23 -2.92 17.08
CA GLY A 256 -0.01 -1.50 17.34
C GLY A 256 -1.33 -0.73 17.30
N GLU A 257 -1.27 0.57 17.55
CA GLU A 257 -2.39 1.49 17.49
C GLU A 257 -2.31 2.37 16.24
N LEU A 258 -3.39 2.48 15.48
CA LEU A 258 -3.57 3.51 14.47
C LEU A 258 -3.92 4.81 15.19
N ALA A 259 -2.91 5.60 15.51
CA ALA A 259 -3.04 6.74 16.41
C ALA A 259 -3.44 8.03 15.71
N GLY A 260 -3.22 8.14 14.39
CA GLY A 260 -3.55 9.34 13.65
C GLY A 260 -3.65 9.11 12.15
N PHE A 261 -4.44 9.96 11.50
CA PHE A 261 -4.61 10.01 10.05
C PHE A 261 -4.74 11.45 9.56
N GLY A 262 -3.99 11.82 8.54
CA GLY A 262 -4.03 13.15 7.92
C GLY A 262 -4.10 13.07 6.42
N MET A 263 -4.82 14.01 5.83
CA MET A 263 -4.97 14.18 4.39
C MET A 263 -4.70 15.61 3.99
N SER A 264 -4.24 15.82 2.75
CA SER A 264 -4.14 17.14 2.13
C SER A 264 -4.18 17.01 0.60
N ALA A 265 -4.29 18.15 -0.07
CA ALA A 265 -4.13 18.23 -1.52
C ALA A 265 -3.05 19.25 -1.86
N ASP A 266 -2.26 18.98 -2.91
CA ASP A 266 -1.27 19.92 -3.43
C ASP A 266 -1.92 21.16 -4.06
N ALA A 267 -3.01 20.96 -4.78
CA ALA A 267 -3.70 21.96 -5.59
C ALA A 267 -2.72 22.69 -6.55
N HIS A 268 -1.78 21.94 -7.14
CA HIS A 268 -0.69 22.45 -7.94
C HIS A 268 -0.71 21.92 -9.38
N HIS A 269 -0.49 20.62 -9.57
CA HIS A 269 -0.39 20.01 -10.91
C HIS A 269 -0.88 18.56 -10.88
N ILE A 270 -1.34 18.02 -12.03
CA ILE A 270 -1.92 16.68 -12.09
C ILE A 270 -0.92 15.57 -11.75
N THR A 271 0.37 15.73 -12.07
CA THR A 271 1.41 14.71 -11.85
C THR A 271 2.67 15.22 -11.16
N ALA A 272 2.96 16.54 -11.25
CA ALA A 272 4.14 17.10 -10.60
C ALA A 272 3.89 17.29 -9.11
N PRO A 273 4.71 16.68 -8.23
CA PRO A 273 4.53 16.77 -6.78
C PRO A 273 4.89 18.17 -6.26
N ASP A 274 4.21 18.59 -5.19
CA ASP A 274 4.57 19.73 -4.37
C ASP A 274 5.15 19.25 -3.02
N ARG A 275 5.83 20.11 -2.29
CA ARG A 275 6.37 19.82 -0.96
C ARG A 275 5.44 20.28 0.18
N GLU A 276 4.64 21.30 -0.05
CA GLU A 276 3.75 21.86 0.97
C GLU A 276 2.53 20.97 1.21
N GLY A 277 2.01 20.27 0.18
CA GLY A 277 0.93 19.30 0.32
C GLY A 277 1.29 18.15 1.27
N PRO A 278 2.34 17.37 0.99
CA PRO A 278 2.84 16.32 1.87
C PRO A 278 3.12 16.80 3.30
N LYS A 279 3.76 17.95 3.48
CA LYS A 279 3.96 18.57 4.80
C LYS A 279 2.63 18.77 5.54
N ARG A 280 1.62 19.34 4.88
CA ARG A 280 0.29 19.55 5.49
C ARG A 280 -0.36 18.22 5.88
N GLY A 281 -0.23 17.17 5.05
CA GLY A 281 -0.72 15.82 5.34
C GLY A 281 -0.09 15.23 6.60
N MET A 282 1.25 15.26 6.70
CA MET A 282 1.99 14.80 7.87
C MET A 282 1.58 15.56 9.14
N LEU A 283 1.57 16.89 9.11
CA LEU A 283 1.18 17.70 10.26
C LEU A 283 -0.30 17.49 10.64
N ALA A 284 -1.18 17.24 9.67
CA ALA A 284 -2.59 16.92 9.94
C ALA A 284 -2.71 15.56 10.66
N ALA A 285 -1.94 14.55 10.27
CA ALA A 285 -1.92 13.25 10.93
C ALA A 285 -1.44 13.35 12.38
N LEU A 286 -0.36 14.08 12.61
CA LEU A 286 0.17 14.32 13.97
C LEU A 286 -0.82 15.05 14.84
N ARG A 287 -1.44 16.14 14.36
CA ARG A 287 -2.49 16.84 15.10
C ARG A 287 -3.70 15.95 15.41
N ASN A 288 -4.11 15.12 14.44
CA ASN A 288 -5.21 14.18 14.62
C ASN A 288 -4.89 13.16 15.74
N GLY A 289 -3.64 12.69 15.83
CA GLY A 289 -3.17 11.77 16.86
C GLY A 289 -2.79 12.42 18.20
N GLY A 290 -2.76 13.76 18.29
CA GLY A 290 -2.23 14.47 19.48
C GLY A 290 -0.75 14.17 19.72
N ILE A 291 0.04 13.99 18.67
CA ILE A 291 1.45 13.59 18.70
C ILE A 291 2.32 14.76 18.25
N ASN A 292 3.40 15.02 18.98
CA ASN A 292 4.37 16.02 18.60
C ASN A 292 5.39 15.46 17.59
N THR A 293 6.00 16.32 16.81
CA THR A 293 6.99 15.95 15.79
C THR A 293 8.19 15.22 16.36
N ASP A 294 8.64 15.58 17.56
CA ASP A 294 9.78 14.99 18.26
C ASP A 294 9.53 13.57 18.81
N GLN A 295 8.30 13.11 18.77
CA GLN A 295 7.92 11.75 19.19
C GLN A 295 8.02 10.71 18.06
N ILE A 296 8.33 11.11 16.82
CA ILE A 296 8.47 10.20 15.68
C ILE A 296 9.90 9.71 15.58
N GLN A 297 10.10 8.40 15.41
CA GLN A 297 11.41 7.80 15.17
C GLN A 297 11.58 7.29 13.74
N TYR A 298 10.48 6.84 13.10
CA TYR A 298 10.56 6.14 11.82
C TYR A 298 9.51 6.66 10.83
N VAL A 299 9.95 6.78 9.57
CA VAL A 299 9.11 7.17 8.43
C VAL A 299 9.21 6.12 7.34
N ASN A 300 8.09 5.42 7.05
CA ASN A 300 7.94 4.70 5.80
C ASN A 300 7.48 5.70 4.74
N ALA A 301 8.40 6.11 3.89
CA ALA A 301 8.20 7.18 2.94
C ALA A 301 7.49 6.70 1.67
N HIS A 302 6.91 7.63 0.94
CA HIS A 302 6.40 7.36 -0.41
C HIS A 302 7.53 6.96 -1.36
N GLY A 303 8.66 7.67 -1.38
CA GLY A 303 9.95 7.33 -1.97
C GLY A 303 9.89 6.46 -3.22
N THR A 304 9.46 7.03 -4.36
CA THR A 304 9.16 6.26 -5.59
C THR A 304 10.37 6.00 -6.49
N SER A 305 11.54 6.51 -6.15
CA SER A 305 12.73 6.48 -7.04
C SER A 305 12.61 7.40 -8.24
N THR A 306 11.80 8.46 -8.12
CA THR A 306 11.72 9.51 -9.14
C THR A 306 12.58 10.70 -8.76
N PRO A 307 13.28 11.36 -9.73
CA PRO A 307 14.20 12.45 -9.42
C PRO A 307 13.55 13.59 -8.61
N LEU A 308 12.36 14.03 -9.00
CA LEU A 308 11.66 15.14 -8.35
C LEU A 308 10.89 14.69 -7.10
N GLY A 309 10.25 13.52 -7.15
CA GLY A 309 9.40 13.02 -6.05
C GLY A 309 10.19 12.83 -4.77
N ASP A 310 11.32 12.14 -4.83
CA ASP A 310 12.16 11.82 -3.67
C ASP A 310 12.77 13.09 -3.04
N LYS A 311 13.17 14.05 -3.89
CA LYS A 311 13.66 15.35 -3.42
C LYS A 311 12.57 16.14 -2.71
N ASN A 312 11.38 16.25 -3.31
CA ASN A 312 10.27 17.00 -2.73
C ASN A 312 9.81 16.36 -1.40
N GLU A 313 9.81 15.03 -1.28
CA GLU A 313 9.48 14.36 -0.02
C GLU A 313 10.54 14.65 1.06
N THR A 314 11.83 14.64 0.70
CA THR A 314 12.92 15.05 1.60
C THR A 314 12.68 16.46 2.15
N GLU A 315 12.37 17.41 1.26
CA GLU A 315 12.07 18.78 1.65
C GLU A 315 10.81 18.89 2.51
N ALA A 316 9.75 18.16 2.16
CA ALA A 316 8.50 18.12 2.92
C ALA A 316 8.70 17.59 4.36
N ILE A 317 9.53 16.54 4.52
CA ILE A 317 9.90 16.00 5.84
C ILE A 317 10.68 17.06 6.64
N LYS A 318 11.67 17.70 6.05
CA LYS A 318 12.42 18.79 6.71
C LYS A 318 11.50 19.93 7.14
N LEU A 319 10.56 20.34 6.29
CA LEU A 319 9.60 21.39 6.62
C LEU A 319 8.58 20.99 7.70
N ALA A 320 8.21 19.71 7.77
CA ALA A 320 7.27 19.21 8.78
C ALA A 320 7.91 19.01 10.15
N PHE A 321 9.15 18.51 10.19
CA PHE A 321 9.81 18.08 11.42
C PHE A 321 10.89 19.04 11.92
N GLY A 322 11.30 20.05 11.12
CA GLY A 322 12.33 21.02 11.50
C GLY A 322 13.65 20.31 11.88
N ASP A 323 14.29 20.73 12.98
CA ASP A 323 15.55 20.15 13.46
C ASP A 323 15.44 18.64 13.79
N HIS A 324 14.24 18.14 14.07
CA HIS A 324 14.02 16.72 14.36
C HIS A 324 14.16 15.83 13.12
N ALA A 325 14.04 16.39 11.90
CA ALA A 325 14.18 15.63 10.65
C ALA A 325 15.52 14.87 10.57
N SER A 326 16.59 15.45 11.11
CA SER A 326 17.93 14.82 11.15
C SER A 326 18.04 13.60 12.10
N LYS A 327 17.03 13.40 12.96
CA LYS A 327 16.96 12.28 13.91
C LYS A 327 16.04 11.15 13.44
N LEU A 328 15.30 11.37 12.37
CA LEU A 328 14.41 10.36 11.81
C LEU A 328 15.20 9.31 11.04
N VAL A 329 14.76 8.07 11.15
CA VAL A 329 15.14 7.01 10.22
C VAL A 329 14.03 6.86 9.20
N ILE A 330 14.36 7.00 7.94
CA ILE A 330 13.43 6.99 6.82
C ILE A 330 13.75 5.77 5.95
N ASN A 331 12.75 5.14 5.36
CA ASN A 331 13.00 4.16 4.31
C ASN A 331 11.93 4.19 3.23
N SER A 332 12.24 3.62 2.08
CA SER A 332 11.24 3.25 1.07
C SER A 332 11.34 1.78 0.74
N THR A 333 10.29 1.04 1.08
CA THR A 333 10.16 -0.38 0.73
C THR A 333 9.96 -0.58 -0.77
N LYS A 334 9.60 0.48 -1.51
CA LYS A 334 9.53 0.46 -2.98
C LYS A 334 10.86 0.15 -3.66
N SER A 335 11.97 0.32 -2.96
CA SER A 335 13.28 -0.16 -3.45
C SER A 335 13.29 -1.67 -3.70
N MET A 336 12.43 -2.44 -3.00
CA MET A 336 12.33 -3.90 -3.09
C MET A 336 11.06 -4.37 -3.80
N THR A 337 9.93 -3.71 -3.56
CA THR A 337 8.63 -4.11 -4.08
C THR A 337 8.27 -3.48 -5.42
N GLY A 338 8.91 -2.36 -5.80
CA GLY A 338 8.37 -1.46 -6.79
C GLY A 338 7.17 -0.67 -6.22
N HIS A 339 6.53 0.11 -7.07
CA HIS A 339 5.39 0.95 -6.73
C HIS A 339 4.07 0.26 -7.10
N LEU A 340 3.32 -0.20 -6.11
CA LEU A 340 2.07 -0.93 -6.30
C LEU A 340 0.85 -0.01 -6.51
N LEU A 341 1.04 1.25 -6.85
CA LEU A 341 -0.04 2.23 -7.07
C LEU A 341 -1.05 2.24 -5.91
N GLY A 342 -2.31 1.86 -6.18
CA GLY A 342 -3.36 1.86 -5.15
C GLY A 342 -3.14 0.86 -4.02
N ALA A 343 -2.38 -0.21 -4.23
CA ALA A 343 -2.01 -1.15 -3.18
C ALA A 343 -0.81 -0.68 -2.33
N ALA A 344 -0.04 0.30 -2.81
CA ALA A 344 1.20 0.74 -2.16
C ALA A 344 0.97 1.11 -0.68
N GLY A 345 0.02 2.01 -0.41
CA GLY A 345 -0.30 2.42 0.96
C GLY A 345 -0.78 1.27 1.85
N GLY A 346 -1.40 0.23 1.26
CA GLY A 346 -1.80 -0.98 1.98
C GLY A 346 -0.60 -1.79 2.46
N ILE A 347 0.32 -2.19 1.55
CA ILE A 347 1.50 -2.97 1.93
C ILE A 347 2.45 -2.18 2.83
N GLU A 348 2.64 -0.90 2.58
CA GLU A 348 3.50 -0.01 3.37
C GLU A 348 2.96 0.20 4.79
N SER A 349 1.63 0.24 4.95
CA SER A 349 1.01 0.25 6.28
C SER A 349 1.25 -1.07 7.02
N VAL A 350 1.16 -2.22 6.34
CA VAL A 350 1.54 -3.52 6.92
C VAL A 350 3.00 -3.50 7.38
N PHE A 351 3.93 -3.04 6.54
CA PHE A 351 5.34 -2.98 6.88
C PHE A 351 5.65 -1.98 8.00
N THR A 352 4.94 -0.85 8.06
CA THR A 352 5.07 0.13 9.15
C THR A 352 4.61 -0.44 10.48
N VAL A 353 3.49 -1.17 10.50
CA VAL A 353 3.00 -1.87 11.69
C VAL A 353 4.01 -2.93 12.15
N LEU A 354 4.58 -3.71 11.22
CA LEU A 354 5.59 -4.71 11.53
C LEU A 354 6.90 -4.07 12.04
N ALA A 355 7.31 -2.92 11.48
CA ALA A 355 8.49 -2.17 11.96
C ALA A 355 8.30 -1.73 13.42
N VAL A 356 7.13 -1.20 13.76
CA VAL A 356 6.78 -0.83 15.14
C VAL A 356 6.70 -2.08 16.05
N HIS A 357 6.13 -3.17 15.55
CA HIS A 357 5.98 -4.41 16.33
C HIS A 357 7.31 -5.09 16.62
N HIS A 358 8.17 -5.21 15.62
CA HIS A 358 9.48 -5.89 15.71
C HIS A 358 10.63 -4.97 16.10
N GLN A 359 10.42 -3.65 16.16
CA GLN A 359 11.44 -2.66 16.51
C GLN A 359 12.63 -2.66 15.53
N VAL A 360 12.33 -2.78 14.22
CA VAL A 360 13.31 -2.85 13.14
C VAL A 360 12.86 -1.94 11.99
N SER A 361 13.73 -1.07 11.51
CA SER A 361 13.54 -0.36 10.25
C SER A 361 13.99 -1.24 9.08
N PRO A 362 13.12 -1.55 8.10
CA PRO A 362 13.59 -2.14 6.85
C PRO A 362 14.56 -1.22 6.11
N PRO A 363 15.43 -1.76 5.24
CA PRO A 363 16.36 -0.94 4.48
C PRO A 363 15.67 -0.26 3.28
N THR A 364 16.26 0.85 2.81
CA THR A 364 16.16 1.27 1.41
C THR A 364 17.35 0.67 0.68
N ILE A 365 17.13 -0.31 -0.18
CA ILE A 365 18.23 -0.90 -0.96
C ILE A 365 18.58 -0.02 -2.16
N ASN A 366 19.76 -0.27 -2.74
CA ASN A 366 20.25 0.36 -3.98
C ASN A 366 20.67 1.83 -3.83
N ILE A 367 20.92 2.31 -2.63
CA ILE A 367 21.57 3.61 -2.42
C ILE A 367 23.09 3.38 -2.50
N PHE A 368 23.65 3.48 -3.71
CA PHE A 368 25.09 3.36 -3.94
C PHE A 368 25.78 4.71 -3.85
N ASN A 369 25.07 5.77 -4.25
CA ASN A 369 25.56 7.15 -4.22
C ASN A 369 24.37 8.05 -3.85
N GLN A 370 24.23 8.33 -2.56
CA GLN A 370 23.13 9.16 -2.06
C GLN A 370 23.15 10.53 -2.72
N ASP A 371 21.99 10.98 -3.22
CA ASP A 371 21.83 12.30 -3.80
C ASP A 371 22.11 13.38 -2.74
N PRO A 372 23.04 14.31 -2.95
CA PRO A 372 23.36 15.37 -1.99
C PRO A 372 22.19 16.31 -1.67
N GLU A 373 21.17 16.38 -2.53
CA GLU A 373 19.94 17.12 -2.26
C GLU A 373 18.96 16.31 -1.38
N CYS A 374 19.26 15.03 -1.15
CA CYS A 374 18.50 14.11 -0.28
C CYS A 374 19.41 13.70 0.89
N ASP A 375 19.55 14.56 1.89
CA ASP A 375 20.59 14.52 2.94
C ASP A 375 20.09 14.02 4.30
N LEU A 376 19.02 13.20 4.34
CA LEU A 376 18.52 12.56 5.55
C LEU A 376 19.03 11.11 5.69
N ASP A 377 18.69 10.44 6.79
CA ASP A 377 19.02 9.03 7.03
C ASP A 377 17.95 8.12 6.39
N TYR A 378 18.28 7.49 5.30
CA TYR A 378 17.36 6.63 4.54
C TYR A 378 17.51 5.13 4.84
N CYS A 379 18.11 4.76 5.96
CA CYS A 379 18.37 3.36 6.33
C CYS A 379 19.00 2.57 5.16
N ALA A 380 20.08 3.11 4.59
CA ALA A 380 20.64 2.64 3.32
C ALA A 380 21.15 1.20 3.40
N ASN A 381 20.66 0.35 2.50
CA ASN A 381 21.11 -1.00 2.15
C ASN A 381 21.07 -2.08 3.25
N GLN A 382 20.87 -1.73 4.49
CA GLN A 382 20.78 -2.68 5.62
C GLN A 382 19.67 -2.32 6.58
N ALA A 383 18.90 -3.32 7.02
CA ALA A 383 17.90 -3.14 8.07
C ALA A 383 18.58 -2.72 9.39
N ARG A 384 17.86 -1.98 10.22
CA ARG A 384 18.39 -1.43 11.46
C ARG A 384 17.49 -1.75 12.63
N ASP A 385 18.02 -2.46 13.63
CA ASP A 385 17.39 -2.58 14.94
C ASP A 385 17.37 -1.21 15.62
N MET A 386 16.20 -0.76 16.02
CA MET A 386 16.02 0.55 16.65
C MET A 386 14.73 0.63 17.45
N LYS A 387 14.69 1.50 18.43
CA LYS A 387 13.45 1.78 19.16
C LYS A 387 12.49 2.57 18.28
N ILE A 388 11.27 2.05 18.07
CA ILE A 388 10.20 2.68 17.29
C ILE A 388 8.93 2.69 18.15
N ASP A 389 8.71 3.76 18.90
CA ASP A 389 7.49 3.94 19.67
C ASP A 389 6.37 4.54 18.79
N VAL A 390 6.74 5.43 17.87
CA VAL A 390 5.81 6.05 16.93
C VAL A 390 6.45 6.13 15.54
N ALA A 391 5.70 5.70 14.55
CA ALA A 391 6.07 5.73 13.14
C ALA A 391 5.00 6.43 12.30
N ILE A 392 5.38 6.96 11.14
CA ILE A 392 4.44 7.40 10.11
C ILE A 392 4.65 6.63 8.81
N SER A 393 3.57 6.47 8.06
CA SER A 393 3.58 5.99 6.67
C SER A 393 2.99 7.07 5.77
N ASN A 394 3.68 7.41 4.69
CA ASN A 394 3.28 8.42 3.72
C ASN A 394 2.89 7.81 2.39
N SER A 395 1.82 8.30 1.79
CA SER A 395 1.48 8.02 0.39
C SER A 395 1.08 9.32 -0.30
N PHE A 396 1.64 9.57 -1.48
CA PHE A 396 1.35 10.74 -2.31
C PHE A 396 0.96 10.26 -3.71
N GLY A 397 -0.08 10.83 -4.29
CA GLY A 397 -0.66 10.32 -5.53
C GLY A 397 -0.85 11.39 -6.60
N PHE A 398 -0.96 10.94 -7.84
CA PHE A 398 -1.38 11.78 -8.94
C PHE A 398 -2.71 12.48 -8.62
N GLY A 399 -2.87 13.71 -9.10
CA GLY A 399 -3.93 14.61 -8.66
C GLY A 399 -3.56 15.43 -7.42
N GLY A 400 -2.33 15.25 -6.88
CA GLY A 400 -1.84 15.94 -5.70
C GLY A 400 -2.53 15.48 -4.41
N THR A 401 -2.97 14.23 -4.35
CA THR A 401 -3.58 13.65 -3.15
C THR A 401 -2.51 13.12 -2.20
N ASN A 402 -2.59 13.50 -0.92
CA ASN A 402 -1.61 13.15 0.09
C ASN A 402 -2.29 12.51 1.29
N GLY A 403 -1.69 11.46 1.83
CA GLY A 403 -2.11 10.77 3.04
C GLY A 403 -0.94 10.40 3.94
N THR A 404 -1.15 10.48 5.23
CA THR A 404 -0.21 10.03 6.26
C THR A 404 -0.96 9.29 7.36
N LEU A 405 -0.50 8.08 7.71
CA LEU A 405 -0.94 7.34 8.89
C LEU A 405 0.11 7.46 9.99
N VAL A 406 -0.34 7.45 11.24
CA VAL A 406 0.51 7.37 12.42
C VAL A 406 0.25 6.05 13.13
N VAL A 407 1.28 5.23 13.28
CA VAL A 407 1.25 3.96 13.99
C VAL A 407 2.03 4.09 15.28
N LYS A 408 1.44 3.68 16.40
CA LYS A 408 2.03 3.76 17.73
C LYS A 408 2.14 2.38 18.35
N ARG A 409 3.27 2.12 19.02
CA ARG A 409 3.43 0.95 19.87
C ARG A 409 2.48 1.03 21.07
N LEU A 410 1.81 -0.07 21.37
CA LEU A 410 1.09 -0.24 22.62
C LEU A 410 2.07 -0.71 23.70
N THR A 411 2.14 0.05 24.78
CA THR A 411 2.89 -0.27 26.01
C THR A 411 1.93 -0.69 27.10
#